data_ed5efcaa98a73d56b507e7a9f4a6ebc7
#
_entry.id   ed5efcaa98a73d56b507e7a9f4a6ebc7
#
_cell.length_a   1.000
_cell.length_b   1.000
_cell.length_c   1.000
_cell.angle_alpha   90.00
_cell.angle_beta   90.00
_cell.angle_gamma   90.00
#
_symmetry.space_group_name_H-M   'P 1'
#
loop_
_entity.id
_entity.type
_entity.pdbx_description
1 polymer ?
#
loop_
_entity_poly.entity_id
_entity_poly.type
_entity_poly.pdbx_seq_one_letter_code
_entity_poly.pdbx_strand_id
1 'polypeptide(L)'
;MKKLKKITVLLLALILVSAMTSCAKKQEEQHIHKIGVVVYDLKDEQVQAFRQYMEGYLGKNFSDVDFLYSAGITTEEEEMEFLKDAIEEGVEGIIAFNSFDLEKEVELCASGGVYYLRPSSTTDPEDFDKVADNPYFLGYFGPGNEMEYQAGYDMAAYFAEEK
;
A
#
# COMPACT_ATOMS: atom_id res chain seq x y z
N MET A 1 -55.12 43.53 11.06
CA MET A 1 -53.71 43.83 10.56
C MET A 1 -52.59 43.42 11.47
N LYS A 2 -52.60 43.63 12.80
CA LYS A 2 -51.50 43.26 13.72
C LYS A 2 -51.26 41.74 13.84
N LYS A 3 -52.31 40.88 13.76
CA LYS A 3 -52.15 39.42 13.83
C LYS A 3 -51.54 38.83 12.54
N LEU A 4 -51.87 39.39 11.38
CA LEU A 4 -51.29 38.94 10.10
C LEU A 4 -49.81 39.21 10.01
N LYS A 5 -49.34 40.40 10.46
CA LYS A 5 -47.91 40.73 10.51
C LYS A 5 -47.10 39.78 11.43
N LYS A 6 -47.67 39.35 12.56
CA LYS A 6 -47.00 38.41 13.46
C LYS A 6 -46.85 37.00 12.85
N ILE A 7 -47.83 36.54 12.09
CA ILE A 7 -47.80 35.25 11.39
C ILE A 7 -46.74 35.27 10.26
N THR A 8 -46.67 36.36 9.51
CA THR A 8 -45.68 36.51 8.44
C THR A 8 -44.23 36.53 8.97
N VAL A 9 -43.99 37.20 10.10
CA VAL A 9 -42.66 37.23 10.74
C VAL A 9 -42.31 35.85 11.28
N LEU A 10 -43.24 35.08 11.84
CA LEU A 10 -43.01 33.73 12.35
C LEU A 10 -42.68 32.74 11.22
N LEU A 11 -43.38 32.85 10.09
CA LEU A 11 -43.11 32.05 8.89
C LEU A 11 -41.74 32.36 8.27
N LEU A 12 -41.36 33.65 8.22
CA LEU A 12 -40.06 34.05 7.74
C LEU A 12 -38.89 33.53 8.65
N ALA A 13 -39.09 33.55 9.97
CA ALA A 13 -38.15 33.02 10.92
C ALA A 13 -37.98 31.49 10.79
N LEU A 14 -39.07 30.76 10.51
CA LEU A 14 -39.03 29.29 10.30
C LEU A 14 -38.26 28.93 9.02
N ILE A 15 -38.43 29.72 7.95
CA ILE A 15 -37.70 29.52 6.68
C ILE A 15 -36.21 29.81 6.86
N LEU A 16 -35.83 30.82 7.64
CA LEU A 16 -34.42 31.12 7.93
C LEU A 16 -33.73 30.03 8.76
N VAL A 17 -34.42 29.40 9.71
CA VAL A 17 -33.89 28.29 10.50
C VAL A 17 -33.71 27.04 9.66
N SER A 18 -34.60 26.75 8.72
CA SER A 18 -34.46 25.60 7.81
C SER A 18 -33.34 25.78 6.78
N ALA A 19 -32.98 27.01 6.40
CA ALA A 19 -31.88 27.30 5.51
C ALA A 19 -30.52 27.11 6.18
N MET A 20 -30.43 27.26 7.49
CA MET A 20 -29.17 27.04 8.22
C MET A 20 -28.81 25.56 8.45
N THR A 21 -29.80 24.67 8.42
CA THR A 21 -29.54 23.22 8.54
C THR A 21 -29.12 22.52 7.25
N SER A 22 -29.23 23.20 6.09
CA SER A 22 -28.90 22.65 4.78
C SER A 22 -27.40 22.77 4.42
N CYS A 23 -26.57 23.42 5.22
CA CYS A 23 -25.14 23.60 4.99
C CYS A 23 -24.25 22.76 5.94
N ALA A 24 -24.77 21.72 6.57
CA ALA A 24 -23.90 20.67 7.08
C ALA A 24 -23.32 19.95 5.85
N LYS A 25 -22.16 20.43 5.33
CA LYS A 25 -21.32 19.61 4.47
C LYS A 25 -21.18 18.28 5.20
N LYS A 26 -21.73 17.19 4.63
CA LYS A 26 -21.27 15.85 4.99
C LYS A 26 -19.74 15.93 4.86
N GLN A 27 -19.05 15.90 5.97
CA GLN A 27 -17.63 15.61 5.99
C GLN A 27 -17.60 14.20 5.39
N GLU A 28 -17.22 14.08 4.11
CA GLU A 28 -16.83 12.78 3.56
C GLU A 28 -15.72 12.31 4.49
N GLU A 29 -15.95 11.22 5.20
CA GLU A 29 -14.87 10.55 5.94
C GLU A 29 -13.79 10.31 4.92
N GLN A 30 -12.64 10.94 5.12
CA GLN A 30 -11.49 10.79 4.23
C GLN A 30 -11.09 9.33 4.31
N HIS A 31 -11.26 8.62 3.21
CA HIS A 31 -10.85 7.22 3.13
C HIS A 31 -9.33 7.17 3.26
N ILE A 32 -8.81 6.38 4.18
CA ILE A 32 -7.38 6.17 4.35
C ILE A 32 -7.02 4.86 3.65
N HIS A 33 -6.22 4.95 2.62
CA HIS A 33 -5.69 3.80 1.91
C HIS A 33 -4.59 3.14 2.74
N LYS A 34 -4.79 1.92 3.18
CA LYS A 34 -3.79 1.16 3.94
C LYS A 34 -2.98 0.25 3.02
N ILE A 35 -1.67 0.30 3.18
CA ILE A 35 -0.72 -0.53 2.43
C ILE A 35 0.10 -1.36 3.41
N GLY A 36 0.05 -2.67 3.28
CA GLY A 36 0.92 -3.59 4.01
C GLY A 36 2.31 -3.64 3.37
N VAL A 37 3.36 -3.67 4.18
CA VAL A 37 4.75 -3.76 3.71
C VAL A 37 5.44 -4.94 4.39
N VAL A 38 5.77 -5.95 3.60
CA VAL A 38 6.48 -7.15 4.05
C VAL A 38 7.98 -6.89 3.94
N VAL A 39 8.69 -7.01 5.07
CA VAL A 39 10.14 -6.83 5.16
C VAL A 39 10.77 -7.93 6.02
N TYR A 40 12.00 -8.33 5.67
CA TYR A 40 12.75 -9.33 6.41
C TYR A 40 13.38 -8.79 7.70
N ASP A 41 13.74 -7.51 7.75
CA ASP A 41 14.27 -6.85 8.95
C ASP A 41 14.02 -5.34 8.89
N LEU A 42 13.26 -4.83 9.86
CA LEU A 42 13.03 -3.37 10.00
C LEU A 42 14.27 -2.58 10.40
N LYS A 43 15.34 -3.24 10.87
CA LYS A 43 16.59 -2.59 11.27
C LYS A 43 17.61 -2.54 10.12
N ASP A 44 17.34 -3.22 9.03
CA ASP A 44 18.18 -3.16 7.83
C ASP A 44 18.22 -1.73 7.29
N GLU A 45 19.42 -1.24 6.95
CA GLU A 45 19.63 0.14 6.53
C GLU A 45 18.93 0.45 5.20
N GLN A 46 18.82 -0.51 4.28
CA GLN A 46 18.12 -0.33 3.01
C GLN A 46 16.60 -0.24 3.23
N VAL A 47 16.06 -1.10 4.11
CA VAL A 47 14.64 -1.07 4.49
C VAL A 47 14.31 0.26 5.18
N GLN A 48 15.16 0.73 6.08
CA GLN A 48 14.96 2.04 6.73
C GLN A 48 15.05 3.21 5.76
N ALA A 49 16.00 3.20 4.82
CA ALA A 49 16.13 4.23 3.82
C ALA A 49 14.90 4.27 2.89
N PHE A 50 14.43 3.09 2.47
CA PHE A 50 13.20 2.97 1.69
C PHE A 50 12.00 3.51 2.45
N ARG A 51 11.82 3.09 3.69
CA ARG A 51 10.74 3.56 4.56
C ARG A 51 10.73 5.07 4.69
N GLN A 52 11.87 5.68 5.00
CA GLN A 52 12.00 7.13 5.13
C GLN A 52 11.65 7.86 3.82
N TYR A 53 12.09 7.32 2.68
CA TYR A 53 11.77 7.88 1.38
C TYR A 53 10.28 7.77 1.07
N MET A 54 9.68 6.61 1.25
CA MET A 54 8.26 6.36 0.98
C MET A 54 7.37 7.22 1.87
N GLU A 55 7.58 7.19 3.19
CA GLU A 55 6.81 8.00 4.13
C GLU A 55 7.00 9.50 3.87
N GLY A 56 8.23 9.92 3.59
CA GLY A 56 8.54 11.32 3.28
C GLY A 56 7.97 11.80 1.95
N TYR A 57 7.97 10.97 0.92
CA TYR A 57 7.39 11.30 -0.38
C TYR A 57 5.86 11.26 -0.34
N LEU A 58 5.29 10.20 0.18
CA LEU A 58 3.85 10.02 0.23
C LEU A 58 3.19 11.00 1.19
N GLY A 59 3.76 11.23 2.37
CA GLY A 59 3.24 12.21 3.31
C GLY A 59 3.23 13.67 2.80
N LYS A 60 4.06 13.99 1.77
CA LYS A 60 4.03 15.29 1.10
C LYS A 60 3.02 15.38 -0.04
N ASN A 61 2.75 14.27 -0.71
CA ASN A 61 1.96 14.26 -1.94
C ASN A 61 0.58 13.63 -1.77
N PHE A 62 0.42 12.77 -0.76
CA PHE A 62 -0.80 12.01 -0.48
C PHE A 62 -1.03 12.01 1.04
N SER A 63 -2.11 12.63 1.49
CA SER A 63 -2.45 12.74 2.92
C SER A 63 -3.33 11.61 3.43
N ASP A 64 -3.66 10.64 2.57
CA ASP A 64 -4.65 9.60 2.76
C ASP A 64 -4.07 8.18 2.58
N VAL A 65 -2.75 8.03 2.74
CA VAL A 65 -2.07 6.73 2.70
C VAL A 65 -1.41 6.45 4.04
N ASP A 66 -1.64 5.24 4.57
CA ASP A 66 -1.02 4.73 5.79
C ASP A 66 -0.32 3.38 5.52
N PHE A 67 0.76 3.09 6.26
CA PHE A 67 1.58 1.91 6.07
C PHE A 67 1.57 1.01 7.29
N LEU A 68 1.27 -0.28 7.08
CA LEU A 68 1.40 -1.34 8.05
C LEU A 68 2.65 -2.18 7.72
N TYR A 69 3.70 -2.08 8.53
CA TYR A 69 4.95 -2.82 8.33
C TYR A 69 4.94 -4.14 9.10
N SER A 70 5.48 -5.20 8.51
CA SER A 70 5.77 -6.43 9.23
C SER A 70 6.88 -6.21 10.27
N ALA A 71 6.93 -7.03 11.32
CA ALA A 71 7.94 -6.92 12.38
C ALA A 71 9.34 -7.41 11.98
N GLY A 72 9.46 -8.07 10.86
CA GLY A 72 10.64 -8.82 10.41
C GLY A 72 10.24 -10.27 10.21
N ILE A 73 10.34 -10.74 8.98
CA ILE A 73 9.82 -12.04 8.55
C ILE A 73 10.98 -12.93 8.15
N THR A 74 11.05 -14.12 8.77
CA THR A 74 12.13 -15.09 8.57
C THR A 74 11.63 -16.47 8.14
N THR A 75 10.30 -16.69 8.18
CA THR A 75 9.67 -17.94 7.77
C THR A 75 8.40 -17.70 6.95
N GLU A 76 8.01 -18.71 6.16
CA GLU A 76 6.75 -18.69 5.41
C GLU A 76 5.53 -18.51 6.33
N GLU A 77 5.53 -19.18 7.48
CA GLU A 77 4.42 -19.09 8.43
C GLU A 77 4.23 -17.65 8.95
N GLU A 78 5.33 -16.98 9.32
CA GLU A 78 5.29 -15.58 9.79
C GLU A 78 4.79 -14.64 8.69
N GLU A 79 5.19 -14.88 7.44
CA GLU A 79 4.73 -14.08 6.30
C GLU A 79 3.24 -14.27 6.05
N MET A 80 2.79 -15.52 6.00
CA MET A 80 1.37 -15.84 5.79
C MET A 80 0.48 -15.36 6.94
N GLU A 81 0.98 -15.34 8.19
CA GLU A 81 0.27 -14.77 9.34
C GLU A 81 0.14 -13.25 9.18
N PHE A 82 1.24 -12.55 8.89
CA PHE A 82 1.20 -11.11 8.64
C PHE A 82 0.25 -10.73 7.51
N LEU A 83 0.26 -11.46 6.39
CA LEU A 83 -0.63 -11.18 5.26
C LEU A 83 -2.11 -11.34 5.65
N LYS A 84 -2.46 -12.36 6.44
CA LYS A 84 -3.82 -12.55 6.95
C LYS A 84 -4.25 -11.40 7.84
N ASP A 85 -3.41 -11.05 8.82
CA ASP A 85 -3.69 -9.96 9.75
C ASP A 85 -3.84 -8.63 9.00
N ALA A 86 -2.96 -8.34 8.03
CA ALA A 86 -3.03 -7.14 7.22
C ALA A 86 -4.33 -7.06 6.40
N ILE A 87 -4.75 -8.19 5.80
CA ILE A 87 -6.03 -8.27 5.07
C ILE A 87 -7.21 -8.02 6.02
N GLU A 88 -7.18 -8.59 7.23
CA GLU A 88 -8.22 -8.37 8.26
C GLU A 88 -8.24 -6.92 8.74
N GLU A 89 -7.09 -6.23 8.79
CA GLU A 89 -6.98 -4.81 9.12
C GLU A 89 -7.42 -3.88 7.97
N GLY A 90 -7.76 -4.46 6.82
CA GLY A 90 -8.32 -3.74 5.67
C GLY A 90 -7.27 -3.02 4.83
N VAL A 91 -6.08 -3.61 4.63
CA VAL A 91 -5.13 -3.13 3.63
C VAL A 91 -5.71 -3.33 2.23
N GLU A 92 -5.37 -2.44 1.32
CA GLU A 92 -5.80 -2.48 -0.09
C GLU A 92 -4.71 -3.02 -1.01
N GLY A 93 -3.48 -3.00 -0.53
CA GLY A 93 -2.32 -3.50 -1.27
C GLY A 93 -1.21 -3.97 -0.34
N ILE A 94 -0.38 -4.87 -0.86
CA ILE A 94 0.84 -5.38 -0.22
C ILE A 94 2.04 -5.01 -1.10
N ILE A 95 3.08 -4.48 -0.47
CA ILE A 95 4.42 -4.30 -1.05
C ILE A 95 5.34 -5.30 -0.35
N ALA A 96 5.81 -6.33 -1.06
CA ALA A 96 6.60 -7.40 -0.48
C ALA A 96 8.06 -7.36 -0.97
N PHE A 97 8.99 -7.07 -0.06
CA PHE A 97 10.43 -7.09 -0.35
C PHE A 97 11.04 -8.49 -0.28
N ASN A 98 10.37 -9.41 0.38
CA ASN A 98 10.67 -10.83 0.38
C ASN A 98 9.39 -11.62 0.07
N SER A 99 9.55 -12.88 -0.29
CA SER A 99 8.46 -13.82 -0.52
C SER A 99 9.03 -15.23 -0.38
N PHE A 100 8.36 -16.06 0.41
CA PHE A 100 8.70 -17.46 0.60
C PHE A 100 7.93 -18.36 -0.39
N ASP A 101 6.68 -18.00 -0.71
CA ASP A 101 5.83 -18.72 -1.67
C ASP A 101 4.93 -17.72 -2.40
N LEU A 102 5.41 -17.19 -3.52
CA LEU A 102 4.74 -16.14 -4.28
C LEU A 102 3.30 -16.54 -4.69
N GLU A 103 3.11 -17.80 -5.09
CA GLU A 103 1.80 -18.29 -5.52
C GLU A 103 0.78 -18.22 -4.38
N LYS A 104 1.11 -18.76 -3.21
CA LYS A 104 0.22 -18.73 -2.03
C LYS A 104 -0.06 -17.31 -1.54
N GLU A 105 0.95 -16.46 -1.53
CA GLU A 105 0.84 -15.06 -1.09
C GLU A 105 -0.11 -14.27 -1.99
N VAL A 106 0.07 -14.40 -3.32
CA VAL A 106 -0.79 -13.76 -4.30
C VAL A 106 -2.21 -14.31 -4.25
N GLU A 107 -2.40 -15.63 -4.10
CA GLU A 107 -3.72 -16.24 -3.95
C GLU A 107 -4.43 -15.77 -2.68
N LEU A 108 -3.71 -15.69 -1.55
CA LEU A 108 -4.26 -15.18 -0.30
C LEU A 108 -4.70 -13.73 -0.45
N CYS A 109 -3.84 -12.85 -0.98
CA CYS A 109 -4.17 -11.45 -1.22
C CYS A 109 -5.37 -11.30 -2.18
N ALA A 110 -5.39 -12.04 -3.27
CA ALA A 110 -6.49 -12.04 -4.24
C ALA A 110 -7.81 -12.47 -3.60
N SER A 111 -7.79 -13.47 -2.71
CA SER A 111 -8.98 -13.91 -1.98
C SER A 111 -9.57 -12.82 -1.07
N GLY A 112 -8.72 -11.94 -0.55
CA GLY A 112 -9.10 -10.76 0.23
C GLY A 112 -9.40 -9.51 -0.61
N GLY A 113 -9.23 -9.56 -1.93
CA GLY A 113 -9.37 -8.40 -2.82
C GLY A 113 -8.23 -7.40 -2.69
N VAL A 114 -7.05 -7.83 -2.26
CA VAL A 114 -5.86 -7.02 -1.98
C VAL A 114 -4.85 -7.17 -3.11
N TYR A 115 -4.32 -6.06 -3.60
CA TYR A 115 -3.27 -6.05 -4.62
C TYR A 115 -1.92 -6.44 -4.03
N TYR A 116 -1.09 -7.13 -4.83
CA TYR A 116 0.25 -7.57 -4.43
C TYR A 116 1.32 -7.12 -5.41
N LEU A 117 2.41 -6.52 -4.90
CA LEU A 117 3.52 -5.99 -5.67
C LEU A 117 4.85 -6.42 -5.05
N ARG A 118 5.83 -6.83 -5.88
CA ARG A 118 7.21 -7.13 -5.47
C ARG A 118 8.20 -6.11 -6.03
N PRO A 119 8.61 -5.09 -5.27
CA PRO A 119 9.69 -4.20 -5.69
C PRO A 119 11.07 -4.81 -5.39
N SER A 120 12.04 -4.45 -6.21
CA SER A 120 13.48 -4.76 -5.97
C SER A 120 13.80 -6.23 -5.75
N SER A 121 13.07 -7.14 -6.38
CA SER A 121 13.27 -8.58 -6.21
C SER A 121 13.41 -9.26 -7.56
N THR A 122 14.30 -10.24 -7.62
CA THR A 122 14.28 -11.25 -8.67
C THR A 122 13.14 -12.20 -8.40
N THR A 123 12.34 -12.47 -9.41
CA THR A 123 11.33 -13.53 -9.37
C THR A 123 11.74 -14.60 -10.36
N ASP A 124 11.75 -15.85 -9.92
CA ASP A 124 11.99 -16.96 -10.82
C ASP A 124 10.91 -16.95 -11.93
N PRO A 125 11.26 -17.12 -13.20
CA PRO A 125 10.28 -17.16 -14.28
C PRO A 125 9.17 -18.20 -14.07
N GLU A 126 9.50 -19.36 -13.47
CA GLU A 126 8.50 -20.39 -13.20
C GLU A 126 7.49 -19.94 -12.13
N ASP A 127 7.93 -19.18 -11.12
CA ASP A 127 7.03 -18.65 -10.10
C ASP A 127 6.23 -17.46 -10.61
N PHE A 128 6.83 -16.63 -11.47
CA PHE A 128 6.12 -15.55 -12.14
C PHE A 128 4.98 -16.08 -13.00
N ASP A 129 5.24 -17.12 -13.81
CA ASP A 129 4.24 -17.70 -14.71
C ASP A 129 3.00 -18.23 -13.98
N LYS A 130 3.14 -18.66 -12.72
CA LYS A 130 2.01 -19.12 -11.89
C LYS A 130 1.05 -17.98 -11.49
N VAL A 131 1.54 -16.77 -11.38
CA VAL A 131 0.77 -15.62 -10.88
C VAL A 131 0.53 -14.53 -11.92
N ALA A 132 1.17 -14.60 -13.08
CA ALA A 132 1.14 -13.56 -14.10
C ALA A 132 -0.26 -13.16 -14.57
N ASP A 133 -1.19 -14.11 -14.61
CA ASP A 133 -2.59 -13.89 -15.03
C ASP A 133 -3.51 -13.49 -13.86
N ASN A 134 -3.01 -13.42 -12.62
CA ASN A 134 -3.81 -13.03 -11.47
C ASN A 134 -4.04 -11.50 -11.48
N PRO A 135 -5.30 -11.01 -11.54
CA PRO A 135 -5.59 -9.58 -11.65
C PRO A 135 -5.19 -8.75 -10.41
N TYR A 136 -4.89 -9.40 -9.29
CA TYR A 136 -4.42 -8.75 -8.07
C TYR A 136 -2.88 -8.73 -7.99
N PHE A 137 -2.18 -9.44 -8.85
CA PHE A 137 -0.73 -9.38 -8.93
C PHE A 137 -0.31 -8.22 -9.86
N LEU A 138 0.25 -7.17 -9.28
CA LEU A 138 0.68 -5.98 -10.02
C LEU A 138 2.02 -6.18 -10.74
N GLY A 139 2.70 -7.31 -10.47
CA GLY A 139 3.98 -7.63 -11.06
C GLY A 139 5.15 -7.46 -10.10
N TYR A 140 6.33 -7.49 -10.69
CA TYR A 140 7.57 -7.17 -9.98
C TYR A 140 8.39 -6.17 -10.80
N PHE A 141 9.27 -5.43 -10.13
CA PHE A 141 10.30 -4.64 -10.80
C PHE A 141 11.61 -4.77 -10.02
N GLY A 142 12.65 -4.98 -10.76
CA GLY A 142 13.99 -5.19 -10.23
C GLY A 142 14.88 -5.79 -11.30
N PRO A 143 16.19 -5.91 -11.06
CA PRO A 143 17.08 -6.62 -11.94
C PRO A 143 16.66 -8.10 -11.99
N GLY A 144 16.60 -8.68 -13.18
CA GLY A 144 16.48 -10.13 -13.33
C GLY A 144 17.78 -10.84 -12.97
N ASN A 145 17.73 -12.13 -12.65
CA ASN A 145 18.89 -12.95 -12.29
C ASN A 145 20.06 -12.80 -13.28
N GLU A 146 19.75 -12.71 -14.57
CA GLU A 146 20.77 -12.53 -15.63
C GLU A 146 21.46 -11.16 -15.54
N MET A 147 20.72 -10.10 -15.20
CA MET A 147 21.30 -8.76 -15.03
C MET A 147 22.17 -8.68 -13.76
N GLU A 148 21.77 -9.33 -12.68
CA GLU A 148 22.56 -9.41 -11.44
C GLU A 148 23.85 -10.20 -11.67
N TYR A 149 23.76 -11.33 -12.37
CA TYR A 149 24.94 -12.12 -12.75
C TYR A 149 25.88 -11.30 -13.62
N GLN A 150 25.37 -10.61 -14.65
CA GLN A 150 26.19 -9.79 -15.54
C GLN A 150 26.85 -8.62 -14.79
N ALA A 151 26.11 -7.95 -13.90
CA ALA A 151 26.66 -6.88 -13.05
C ALA A 151 27.79 -7.38 -12.16
N GLY A 152 27.64 -8.56 -11.55
CA GLY A 152 28.68 -9.21 -10.76
C GLY A 152 29.92 -9.57 -11.60
N TYR A 153 29.70 -10.08 -12.81
CA TYR A 153 30.78 -10.41 -13.74
C TYR A 153 31.56 -9.16 -14.17
N ASP A 154 30.83 -8.10 -14.56
CA ASP A 154 31.44 -6.84 -15.01
C ASP A 154 32.24 -6.17 -13.89
N MET A 155 31.72 -6.21 -12.65
CA MET A 155 32.45 -5.73 -11.47
C MET A 155 33.74 -6.52 -11.23
N ALA A 156 33.67 -7.85 -11.32
CA ALA A 156 34.85 -8.71 -11.15
C ALA A 156 35.90 -8.46 -12.26
N ALA A 157 35.46 -8.29 -13.51
CA ALA A 157 36.30 -7.95 -14.65
C ALA A 157 37.00 -6.60 -14.46
N TYR A 158 36.24 -5.57 -14.05
CA TYR A 158 36.76 -4.24 -13.75
C TYR A 158 37.93 -4.30 -12.70
N PHE A 159 37.70 -4.98 -11.59
CA PHE A 159 38.74 -5.12 -10.56
C PHE A 159 39.93 -6.00 -11.01
N ALA A 160 39.73 -6.90 -11.97
CA ALA A 160 40.83 -7.71 -12.51
C ALA A 160 41.75 -6.93 -13.48
N GLU A 161 41.19 -5.95 -14.19
CA GLU A 161 41.91 -5.07 -15.13
C GLU A 161 42.70 -3.96 -14.43
N GLU A 162 42.30 -3.55 -13.22
CA GLU A 162 42.98 -2.49 -12.44
C GLU A 162 44.25 -2.97 -11.69
N LYS A 163 44.68 -4.24 -11.83
CA LYS A 163 45.89 -4.78 -11.24
C LYS A 163 47.00 -4.88 -12.27
#